data_f5e97d698375b636173e20e071cca26e
#
_entry.id   f5e97d698375b636173e20e071cca26e
#
_cell.length_a   1.000
_cell.length_b   1.000
_cell.length_c   1.000
_cell.angle_alpha   90.00
_cell.angle_beta   90.00
_cell.angle_gamma   90.00
#
_symmetry.space_group_name_H-M   'P 1'
#
loop_
_entity.id
_entity.type
_entity.pdbx_description
1 polymer ?
#
loop_
_entity_poly.entity_id
_entity_poly.type
_entity_poly.pdbx_seq_one_letter_code
_entity_poly.pdbx_strand_id
1 'polypeptide(L)'
;MARQPEGPPSPPVAQRVRMRYAKRGRLRFTSHRDFTRAFERALRRAGVPMAYSAGFTPHPKISYVGSVAPTGVASEAEYLEVGLASVLDVDRLRAALDVSLPDGLDLLECVEVRPGSDALADRIDASAWRIELPGVAAADLAAALDSFLAAERVEVERLTKAGRKQLDARAAVVGASASAAPGQDGCAILELVVRQVTPAVRPDDVLAALRAVAGLVPAVPPRATRLAQGRLDGGGRLTDPLAPDRAADIPATEAAGGPRPEGQAVPSVGSTPSG
;
A
#
# COMPACT_ATOMS: atom_id res chain seq x y z
N MET A 1 27.28 17.30 13.97
CA MET A 1 26.24 16.91 14.95
C MET A 1 24.99 17.67 14.61
N ALA A 2 23.90 16.97 14.24
CA ALA A 2 22.59 17.61 13.99
C ALA A 2 22.05 18.13 15.31
N ARG A 3 21.73 19.43 15.36
CA ARG A 3 21.08 20.06 16.52
C ARG A 3 19.74 19.38 16.77
N GLN A 4 19.56 18.73 17.94
CA GLN A 4 18.23 18.29 18.36
C GLN A 4 17.32 19.53 18.51
N PRO A 5 16.09 19.49 17.98
CA PRO A 5 15.17 20.60 18.14
C PRO A 5 14.83 20.80 19.63
N GLU A 6 15.10 21.98 20.14
CA GLU A 6 14.71 22.41 21.47
C GLU A 6 13.20 22.72 21.46
N GLY A 7 12.38 21.73 21.75
CA GLY A 7 10.93 21.84 21.89
C GLY A 7 10.45 20.83 22.94
N PRO A 8 9.23 20.97 23.46
CA PRO A 8 8.70 19.96 24.37
C PRO A 8 8.74 18.57 23.70
N PRO A 9 9.11 17.51 24.46
CA PRO A 9 9.16 16.16 23.90
C PRO A 9 7.79 15.78 23.36
N SER A 10 7.75 15.26 22.14
CA SER A 10 6.51 14.71 21.57
C SER A 10 6.03 13.56 22.43
N PRO A 11 4.73 13.44 22.70
CA PRO A 11 4.17 12.24 23.30
C PRO A 11 4.62 10.99 22.53
N PRO A 12 4.90 9.88 23.23
CA PRO A 12 5.25 8.63 22.58
C PRO A 12 4.12 8.18 21.63
N VAL A 13 4.48 7.45 20.59
CA VAL A 13 3.49 6.78 19.71
C VAL A 13 2.92 5.62 20.51
N ALA A 14 1.62 5.66 20.82
CA ALA A 14 0.93 4.61 21.56
C ALA A 14 0.54 3.41 20.66
N GLN A 15 0.23 3.69 19.39
CA GLN A 15 -0.15 2.68 18.41
C GLN A 15 0.36 3.09 17.02
N ARG A 16 0.75 2.11 16.21
CA ARG A 16 1.01 2.30 14.77
C ARG A 16 0.00 1.50 13.99
N VAL A 17 -0.52 2.11 12.93
CA VAL A 17 -1.49 1.48 12.03
C VAL A 17 -1.00 1.61 10.60
N ARG A 18 -0.94 0.50 9.89
CA ARG A 18 -0.67 0.44 8.45
C ARG A 18 -1.97 0.40 7.69
N MET A 19 -2.01 1.10 6.59
CA MET A 19 -3.21 1.28 5.80
C MET A 19 -2.92 1.02 4.32
N ARG A 20 -3.85 0.31 3.67
CA ARG A 20 -3.91 0.19 2.22
C ARG A 20 -5.08 1.01 1.70
N TYR A 21 -4.84 1.86 0.71
CA TYR A 21 -5.88 2.68 0.09
C TYR A 21 -5.87 2.58 -1.43
N ALA A 22 -7.03 2.87 -2.02
CA ALA A 22 -7.20 2.96 -3.47
C ALA A 22 -7.24 4.42 -3.93
N LYS A 23 -6.89 4.60 -5.20
CA LYS A 23 -6.98 5.85 -5.93
C LYS A 23 -7.68 5.59 -7.27
N ARG A 24 -8.98 5.93 -7.35
CA ARG A 24 -9.88 5.52 -8.43
C ARG A 24 -10.55 6.71 -9.14
N GLY A 25 -11.21 6.42 -10.24
CA GLY A 25 -12.03 7.39 -10.96
C GLY A 25 -11.28 8.68 -11.29
N ARG A 26 -11.89 9.83 -10.98
CA ARG A 26 -11.27 11.14 -11.20
C ARG A 26 -10.09 11.39 -10.26
N LEU A 27 -10.06 10.76 -9.10
CA LEU A 27 -8.99 10.95 -8.12
C LEU A 27 -7.69 10.25 -8.51
N ARG A 28 -7.68 9.40 -9.57
CA ARG A 28 -6.42 8.94 -10.19
C ARG A 28 -5.53 10.10 -10.66
N PHE A 29 -6.09 11.28 -10.91
CA PHE A 29 -5.35 12.48 -11.29
C PHE A 29 -4.84 13.29 -10.09
N THR A 30 -5.13 12.88 -8.86
CA THR A 30 -4.66 13.53 -7.66
C THR A 30 -3.13 13.36 -7.52
N SER A 31 -2.45 14.48 -7.32
CA SER A 31 -1.02 14.45 -7.01
C SER A 31 -0.77 13.90 -5.58
N HIS A 32 0.45 13.44 -5.30
CA HIS A 32 0.81 13.01 -3.94
C HIS A 32 0.56 14.12 -2.90
N ARG A 33 0.89 15.36 -3.24
CA ARG A 33 0.68 16.51 -2.34
C ARG A 33 -0.81 16.76 -2.04
N ASP A 34 -1.67 16.61 -3.04
CA ASP A 34 -3.11 16.82 -2.86
C ASP A 34 -3.74 15.66 -2.08
N PHE A 35 -3.27 14.43 -2.33
CA PHE A 35 -3.62 13.27 -1.51
C PHE A 35 -3.25 13.50 -0.04
N THR A 36 -1.98 13.87 0.25
CA THR A 36 -1.52 14.16 1.61
C THR A 36 -2.45 15.16 2.31
N ARG A 37 -2.79 16.26 1.64
CA ARG A 37 -3.71 17.27 2.19
C ARG A 37 -5.12 16.75 2.41
N ALA A 38 -5.64 15.90 1.49
CA ALA A 38 -6.96 15.29 1.64
C ALA A 38 -6.97 14.32 2.82
N PHE A 39 -5.93 13.49 2.96
CA PHE A 39 -5.79 12.52 4.03
C PHE A 39 -5.63 13.20 5.39
N GLU A 40 -4.82 14.25 5.52
CA GLU A 40 -4.69 15.03 6.75
C GLU A 40 -6.01 15.72 7.15
N ARG A 41 -6.82 16.18 6.18
CA ARG A 41 -8.15 16.71 6.46
C ARG A 41 -9.10 15.61 6.95
N ALA A 42 -9.04 14.41 6.36
CA ALA A 42 -9.83 13.27 6.78
C ALA A 42 -9.48 12.84 8.22
N LEU A 43 -8.20 12.75 8.56
CA LEU A 43 -7.75 12.48 9.93
C LEU A 43 -8.32 13.48 10.94
N ARG A 44 -8.27 14.77 10.63
CA ARG A 44 -8.84 15.82 11.50
C ARG A 44 -10.36 15.73 11.62
N ARG A 45 -11.07 15.47 10.50
CA ARG A 45 -12.53 15.33 10.47
C ARG A 45 -13.00 14.12 11.26
N ALA A 46 -12.27 13.01 11.16
CA ALA A 46 -12.55 11.79 11.89
C ALA A 46 -12.11 11.85 13.37
N GLY A 47 -11.50 12.96 13.82
CA GLY A 47 -11.05 13.12 15.21
C GLY A 47 -9.94 12.14 15.61
N VAL A 48 -9.10 11.72 14.66
CA VAL A 48 -8.04 10.73 14.92
C VAL A 48 -6.96 11.33 15.80
N PRO A 49 -6.61 10.73 16.96
CA PRO A 49 -5.59 11.22 17.88
C PRO A 49 -4.20 10.93 17.32
N MET A 50 -3.75 11.75 16.38
CA MET A 50 -2.45 11.62 15.75
C MET A 50 -1.30 11.89 16.70
N ALA A 51 -0.23 11.11 16.61
CA ALA A 51 1.06 11.48 17.17
C ALA A 51 1.77 12.47 16.22
N TYR A 52 2.50 13.43 16.82
CA TYR A 52 3.22 14.47 16.08
C TYR A 52 4.73 14.36 16.26
N SER A 53 5.47 14.93 15.32
CA SER A 53 6.91 15.08 15.44
C SER A 53 7.27 16.11 16.53
N ALA A 54 8.47 16.01 17.09
CA ALA A 54 9.04 17.05 17.95
C ALA A 54 9.43 18.28 17.13
N GLY A 55 9.46 19.45 17.78
CA GLY A 55 9.95 20.71 17.22
C GLY A 55 8.89 21.81 17.15
N PHE A 56 9.30 22.97 16.63
CA PHE A 56 8.46 24.19 16.58
C PHE A 56 7.29 24.11 15.58
N THR A 57 7.38 23.23 14.57
CA THR A 57 6.31 22.98 13.61
C THR A 57 5.99 21.48 13.60
N PRO A 58 5.15 21.01 14.52
CA PRO A 58 4.82 19.60 14.61
C PRO A 58 4.06 19.13 13.38
N HIS A 59 4.50 18.02 12.78
CA HIS A 59 3.80 17.34 11.70
C HIS A 59 3.22 16.02 12.19
N PRO A 60 2.02 15.61 11.73
CA PRO A 60 1.49 14.31 12.06
C PRO A 60 2.45 13.21 11.59
N LYS A 61 2.64 12.19 12.40
CA LYS A 61 3.50 11.05 12.06
C LYS A 61 2.80 10.17 11.03
N ILE A 62 3.01 10.49 9.76
CA ILE A 62 2.52 9.73 8.60
C ILE A 62 3.73 9.38 7.74
N SER A 63 3.89 8.09 7.44
CA SER A 63 4.91 7.59 6.52
C SER A 63 4.23 7.01 5.28
N TYR A 64 4.48 7.60 4.13
CA TYR A 64 4.03 7.07 2.84
C TYR A 64 5.05 6.07 2.34
N VAL A 65 4.60 4.92 1.85
CA VAL A 65 5.46 3.79 1.53
C VAL A 65 5.45 3.49 0.05
N GLY A 66 6.65 3.23 -0.46
CA GLY A 66 6.85 2.86 -1.86
C GLY A 66 6.75 4.05 -2.82
N SER A 67 6.76 3.74 -4.10
CA SER A 67 6.57 4.73 -5.15
C SER A 67 5.07 4.94 -5.33
N VAL A 68 4.58 6.11 -4.97
CA VAL A 68 3.16 6.49 -5.19
C VAL A 68 2.81 6.41 -6.67
N ALA A 69 1.61 5.90 -6.98
CA ALA A 69 1.12 5.82 -8.36
C ALA A 69 1.12 7.20 -9.02
N PRO A 70 1.70 7.34 -10.23
CA PRO A 70 1.76 8.62 -10.94
C PRO A 70 0.39 9.26 -11.12
N THR A 71 0.36 10.58 -11.33
CA THR A 71 -0.87 11.28 -11.72
C THR A 71 -1.42 10.71 -13.02
N GLY A 72 -2.72 10.42 -13.05
CA GLY A 72 -3.40 9.77 -14.17
C GLY A 72 -3.50 8.26 -14.07
N VAL A 73 -2.76 7.64 -13.14
CA VAL A 73 -2.75 6.20 -12.91
C VAL A 73 -3.63 5.85 -11.72
N ALA A 74 -4.54 4.88 -11.89
CA ALA A 74 -5.33 4.32 -10.81
C ALA A 74 -4.50 3.32 -9.98
N SER A 75 -4.90 3.11 -8.72
CA SER A 75 -4.22 2.14 -7.85
C SER A 75 -5.18 1.54 -6.83
N GLU A 76 -5.02 0.25 -6.59
CA GLU A 76 -5.67 -0.52 -5.53
C GLU A 76 -4.70 -0.85 -4.38
N ALA A 77 -3.48 -0.35 -4.47
CA ALA A 77 -2.38 -0.80 -3.62
C ALA A 77 -1.43 0.35 -3.27
N GLU A 78 -1.95 1.43 -2.73
CA GLU A 78 -1.16 2.47 -2.08
C GLU A 78 -1.08 2.20 -0.58
N TYR A 79 0.08 2.47 0.01
CA TYR A 79 0.32 2.14 1.42
C TYR A 79 0.85 3.34 2.20
N LEU A 80 0.44 3.42 3.46
CA LEU A 80 0.97 4.36 4.43
C LEU A 80 0.94 3.77 5.84
N GLU A 81 1.71 4.35 6.75
CA GLU A 81 1.72 4.04 8.18
C GLU A 81 1.46 5.32 8.96
N VAL A 82 0.58 5.28 9.96
CA VAL A 82 0.29 6.39 10.87
C VAL A 82 0.68 6.04 12.30
N GLY A 83 1.21 7.02 13.03
CA GLY A 83 1.42 6.93 14.47
C GLY A 83 0.30 7.63 15.22
N LEU A 84 -0.32 6.94 16.18
CA LEU A 84 -1.39 7.45 17.03
C LEU A 84 -0.87 7.76 18.44
N ALA A 85 -1.44 8.79 19.06
CA ALA A 85 -1.14 9.18 20.44
C ALA A 85 -1.92 8.36 21.47
N SER A 86 -2.97 7.66 21.08
CA SER A 86 -3.72 6.71 21.90
C SER A 86 -4.15 5.50 21.08
N VAL A 87 -4.47 4.41 21.75
CA VAL A 87 -4.94 3.17 21.12
C VAL A 87 -6.39 3.33 20.67
N LEU A 88 -6.66 2.95 19.43
CA LEU A 88 -8.00 2.89 18.83
C LEU A 88 -8.28 1.51 18.27
N ASP A 89 -9.56 1.17 18.22
CA ASP A 89 -10.04 0.05 17.43
C ASP A 89 -9.80 0.31 15.93
N VAL A 90 -9.08 -0.60 15.28
CA VAL A 90 -8.59 -0.41 13.90
C VAL A 90 -9.73 -0.41 12.88
N ASP A 91 -10.78 -1.21 13.10
CA ASP A 91 -11.95 -1.27 12.21
C ASP A 91 -12.78 0.00 12.30
N ARG A 92 -12.97 0.52 13.52
CA ARG A 92 -13.62 1.83 13.73
C ARG A 92 -12.83 2.96 13.10
N LEU A 93 -11.52 2.94 13.26
CA LEU A 93 -10.62 3.91 12.63
C LEU A 93 -10.76 3.87 11.10
N ARG A 94 -10.74 2.66 10.50
CA ARG A 94 -10.92 2.48 9.06
C ARG A 94 -12.26 3.07 8.59
N ALA A 95 -13.35 2.70 9.24
CA ALA A 95 -14.70 3.16 8.87
C ALA A 95 -14.83 4.69 8.98
N ALA A 96 -14.33 5.30 10.04
CA ALA A 96 -14.39 6.74 10.25
C ALA A 96 -13.56 7.54 9.24
N LEU A 97 -12.38 7.01 8.86
CA LEU A 97 -11.54 7.63 7.84
C LEU A 97 -12.13 7.47 6.44
N ASP A 98 -12.64 6.30 6.09
CA ASP A 98 -13.23 6.03 4.78
C ASP A 98 -14.37 6.99 4.47
N VAL A 99 -15.32 7.18 5.41
CA VAL A 99 -16.41 8.18 5.30
C VAL A 99 -15.88 9.62 5.22
N SER A 100 -14.69 9.88 5.77
CA SER A 100 -14.08 11.22 5.77
C SER A 100 -13.25 11.51 4.54
N LEU A 101 -12.92 10.53 3.73
CA LEU A 101 -12.22 10.68 2.46
C LEU A 101 -13.19 11.05 1.33
N PRO A 102 -12.74 11.70 0.26
CA PRO A 102 -13.57 11.92 -0.91
C PRO A 102 -13.72 10.63 -1.74
N ASP A 103 -14.85 10.46 -2.40
CA ASP A 103 -15.14 9.32 -3.29
C ASP A 103 -14.01 9.08 -4.29
N GLY A 104 -13.54 7.84 -4.35
CA GLY A 104 -12.40 7.43 -5.17
C GLY A 104 -11.03 7.53 -4.49
N LEU A 105 -11.00 7.91 -3.22
CA LEU A 105 -9.92 7.64 -2.28
C LEU A 105 -10.48 6.74 -1.17
N ASP A 106 -10.45 5.45 -1.38
CA ASP A 106 -11.11 4.47 -0.51
C ASP A 106 -10.08 3.80 0.39
N LEU A 107 -10.36 3.75 1.70
CA LEU A 107 -9.49 3.06 2.65
C LEU A 107 -9.85 1.58 2.70
N LEU A 108 -9.05 0.75 2.02
CA LEU A 108 -9.37 -0.66 1.80
C LEU A 108 -9.11 -1.51 3.04
N GLU A 109 -8.04 -1.22 3.77
CA GLU A 109 -7.60 -2.03 4.90
C GLU A 109 -6.79 -1.20 5.90
N CYS A 110 -6.97 -1.51 7.18
CA CYS A 110 -6.13 -1.04 8.27
C CYS A 110 -5.70 -2.23 9.11
N VAL A 111 -4.43 -2.26 9.52
CA VAL A 111 -3.88 -3.27 10.43
C VAL A 111 -2.99 -2.62 11.47
N GLU A 112 -3.03 -3.11 12.69
CA GLU A 112 -2.10 -2.67 13.72
C GLU A 112 -0.71 -3.23 13.46
N VAL A 113 0.32 -2.41 13.64
CA VAL A 113 1.71 -2.83 13.48
C VAL A 113 2.13 -3.68 14.67
N ARG A 114 2.57 -4.89 14.43
CA ARG A 114 3.10 -5.77 15.48
C ARG A 114 4.46 -5.26 15.97
N PRO A 115 4.73 -5.34 17.28
CA PRO A 115 6.06 -5.09 17.80
C PRO A 115 7.11 -5.97 17.10
N GLY A 116 8.24 -5.37 16.72
CA GLY A 116 9.31 -6.08 16.00
C GLY A 116 9.05 -6.35 14.53
N SER A 117 7.94 -5.87 13.96
CA SER A 117 7.66 -5.97 12.52
C SER A 117 8.67 -5.19 11.68
N ASP A 118 9.09 -5.76 10.54
CA ASP A 118 9.88 -5.07 9.53
C ASP A 118 9.21 -3.78 9.07
N ALA A 119 10.01 -2.83 8.62
CA ALA A 119 9.47 -1.62 8.01
C ALA A 119 8.64 -1.97 6.76
N LEU A 120 7.52 -1.28 6.58
CA LEU A 120 6.60 -1.59 5.47
C LEU A 120 7.29 -1.38 4.09
N ALA A 121 8.25 -0.45 4.01
CA ALA A 121 9.05 -0.22 2.81
C ALA A 121 9.88 -1.45 2.41
N ASP A 122 10.38 -2.21 3.38
CA ASP A 122 11.21 -3.40 3.14
C ASP A 122 10.39 -4.61 2.67
N ARG A 123 9.06 -4.49 2.70
CA ARG A 123 8.12 -5.52 2.25
C ARG A 123 7.63 -5.31 0.82
N ILE A 124 8.19 -4.31 0.11
CA ILE A 124 7.75 -3.95 -1.24
C ILE A 124 8.98 -3.79 -2.14
N ASP A 125 9.16 -4.73 -3.06
CA ASP A 125 10.20 -4.70 -4.08
C ASP A 125 9.69 -4.83 -5.51
N ALA A 126 8.37 -5.05 -5.69
CA ALA A 126 7.73 -5.12 -7.00
C ALA A 126 6.26 -4.67 -6.96
N SER A 127 5.69 -4.46 -8.14
CA SER A 127 4.29 -4.06 -8.34
C SER A 127 3.66 -4.83 -9.49
N ALA A 128 2.40 -5.21 -9.32
CA ALA A 128 1.56 -5.76 -10.39
C ALA A 128 0.66 -4.67 -10.99
N TRP A 129 0.53 -4.71 -12.30
CA TRP A 129 -0.18 -3.71 -13.10
C TRP A 129 -1.13 -4.35 -14.08
N ARG A 130 -2.26 -3.69 -14.33
CA ARG A 130 -3.15 -3.93 -15.45
C ARG A 130 -3.18 -2.68 -16.31
N ILE A 131 -2.96 -2.85 -17.62
CA ILE A 131 -3.02 -1.77 -18.60
C ILE A 131 -4.04 -2.15 -19.65
N GLU A 132 -5.11 -1.39 -19.74
CA GLU A 132 -6.11 -1.52 -20.79
C GLU A 132 -5.67 -0.71 -22.00
N LEU A 133 -5.69 -1.34 -23.17
CA LEU A 133 -5.29 -0.75 -24.47
C LEU A 133 -6.49 -0.74 -25.44
N PRO A 134 -7.38 0.27 -25.36
CA PRO A 134 -8.49 0.37 -26.28
C PRO A 134 -7.99 0.55 -27.71
N GLY A 135 -8.63 -0.11 -28.66
CA GLY A 135 -8.24 -0.08 -30.06
C GLY A 135 -7.06 -0.98 -30.44
N VAL A 136 -6.61 -1.82 -29.52
CA VAL A 136 -5.56 -2.85 -29.76
C VAL A 136 -6.18 -4.24 -29.66
N ALA A 137 -5.92 -5.10 -30.65
CA ALA A 137 -6.33 -6.48 -30.59
C ALA A 137 -5.42 -7.28 -29.64
N ALA A 138 -5.99 -8.25 -28.93
CA ALA A 138 -5.22 -9.08 -27.99
C ALA A 138 -4.08 -9.86 -28.68
N ALA A 139 -4.30 -10.29 -29.93
CA ALA A 139 -3.28 -10.98 -30.73
C ALA A 139 -2.08 -10.08 -31.06
N ASP A 140 -2.33 -8.79 -31.39
CA ASP A 140 -1.27 -7.84 -31.69
C ASP A 140 -0.45 -7.52 -30.45
N LEU A 141 -1.13 -7.37 -29.31
CA LEU A 141 -0.45 -7.19 -28.02
C LEU A 141 0.39 -8.42 -27.65
N ALA A 142 -0.14 -9.64 -27.86
CA ALA A 142 0.57 -10.88 -27.56
C ALA A 142 1.85 -10.99 -28.41
N ALA A 143 1.77 -10.76 -29.72
CA ALA A 143 2.92 -10.79 -30.62
C ALA A 143 3.99 -9.74 -30.24
N ALA A 144 3.56 -8.53 -29.87
CA ALA A 144 4.46 -7.47 -29.39
C ALA A 144 5.12 -7.87 -28.07
N LEU A 145 4.37 -8.49 -27.17
CA LEU A 145 4.86 -8.95 -25.87
C LEU A 145 5.87 -10.09 -26.03
N ASP A 146 5.61 -11.05 -26.92
CA ASP A 146 6.56 -12.14 -27.22
C ASP A 146 7.88 -11.58 -27.73
N SER A 147 7.85 -10.60 -28.64
CA SER A 147 9.04 -9.91 -29.14
C SER A 147 9.80 -9.17 -28.02
N PHE A 148 9.08 -8.53 -27.11
CA PHE A 148 9.66 -7.84 -25.97
C PHE A 148 10.28 -8.81 -24.96
N LEU A 149 9.61 -9.91 -24.66
CA LEU A 149 10.09 -10.91 -23.68
C LEU A 149 11.27 -11.71 -24.22
N ALA A 150 11.36 -11.94 -25.53
CA ALA A 150 12.47 -12.60 -26.18
C ALA A 150 13.74 -11.74 -26.21
N ALA A 151 13.62 -10.42 -26.08
CA ALA A 151 14.77 -9.52 -26.07
C ALA A 151 15.52 -9.62 -24.73
N GLU A 152 16.83 -9.69 -24.78
CA GLU A 152 17.69 -9.66 -23.58
C GLU A 152 17.63 -8.29 -22.91
N ARG A 153 17.55 -7.21 -23.69
CA ARG A 153 17.54 -5.82 -23.26
C ARG A 153 16.69 -4.95 -24.18
N VAL A 154 15.91 -4.04 -23.59
CA VAL A 154 15.13 -3.06 -24.35
C VAL A 154 15.28 -1.68 -23.68
N GLU A 155 16.13 -0.85 -24.29
CA GLU A 155 16.36 0.51 -23.79
C GLU A 155 15.25 1.45 -24.28
N VAL A 156 14.76 2.26 -23.36
CA VAL A 156 13.82 3.34 -23.66
C VAL A 156 14.31 4.65 -23.06
N GLU A 157 13.92 5.74 -23.70
CA GLU A 157 14.25 7.08 -23.23
C GLU A 157 13.03 7.73 -22.58
N ARG A 158 13.23 8.28 -21.39
CA ARG A 158 12.23 9.04 -20.67
C ARG A 158 12.70 10.46 -20.38
N LEU A 159 11.87 11.45 -20.73
CA LEU A 159 12.13 12.84 -20.38
C LEU A 159 11.83 13.06 -18.89
N THR A 160 12.79 13.62 -18.17
CA THR A 160 12.68 13.99 -16.77
C THR A 160 12.99 15.47 -16.59
N LYS A 161 12.73 16.03 -15.39
CA LYS A 161 13.13 17.43 -15.09
C LYS A 161 14.64 17.66 -15.21
N ALA A 162 15.45 16.60 -15.05
CA ALA A 162 16.90 16.64 -15.15
C ALA A 162 17.44 16.31 -16.55
N GLY A 163 16.54 16.20 -17.57
CA GLY A 163 16.88 15.85 -18.93
C GLY A 163 16.43 14.43 -19.32
N ARG A 164 16.95 13.93 -20.44
CA ARG A 164 16.66 12.60 -20.97
C ARG A 164 17.38 11.54 -20.16
N LYS A 165 16.68 10.48 -19.80
CA LYS A 165 17.22 9.33 -19.06
C LYS A 165 16.92 8.05 -19.80
N GLN A 166 17.96 7.29 -20.12
CA GLN A 166 17.83 5.94 -20.65
C GLN A 166 17.64 4.93 -19.51
N LEU A 167 16.83 3.93 -19.75
CA LEU A 167 16.57 2.84 -18.82
C LEU A 167 16.24 1.55 -19.60
N ASP A 168 16.65 0.43 -19.04
CA ASP A 168 16.28 -0.89 -19.57
C ASP A 168 14.91 -1.31 -19.01
N ALA A 169 13.88 -1.25 -19.86
CA ALA A 169 12.54 -1.62 -19.46
C ALA A 169 12.39 -3.14 -19.30
N ARG A 170 13.15 -3.95 -20.09
CA ARG A 170 13.06 -5.41 -20.06
C ARG A 170 13.56 -6.00 -18.75
N ALA A 171 14.69 -5.51 -18.24
CA ALA A 171 15.32 -6.01 -17.02
C ALA A 171 14.42 -5.91 -15.77
N ALA A 172 13.51 -4.94 -15.75
CA ALA A 172 12.59 -4.75 -14.62
C ALA A 172 11.33 -5.63 -14.70
N VAL A 173 10.95 -6.14 -15.89
CA VAL A 173 9.75 -6.95 -16.06
C VAL A 173 10.02 -8.39 -15.66
N VAL A 174 9.34 -8.84 -14.59
CA VAL A 174 9.44 -10.20 -14.04
C VAL A 174 8.50 -11.16 -14.77
N GLY A 175 7.31 -10.70 -15.10
CA GLY A 175 6.32 -11.46 -15.83
C GLY A 175 5.32 -10.52 -16.50
N ALA A 176 4.78 -10.97 -17.64
CA ALA A 176 3.75 -10.24 -18.36
C ALA A 176 2.86 -11.20 -19.13
N SER A 177 1.60 -10.82 -19.34
CA SER A 177 0.63 -11.55 -20.16
C SER A 177 -0.29 -10.60 -20.92
N ALA A 178 -0.80 -11.08 -22.05
CA ALA A 178 -1.76 -10.38 -22.89
C ALA A 178 -3.07 -11.15 -22.94
N SER A 179 -4.20 -10.43 -22.87
CA SER A 179 -5.54 -11.01 -23.01
C SER A 179 -6.51 -10.00 -23.63
N ALA A 180 -7.70 -10.46 -24.02
CA ALA A 180 -8.79 -9.58 -24.42
C ALA A 180 -9.53 -9.06 -23.19
N ALA A 181 -10.03 -7.83 -23.25
CA ALA A 181 -10.88 -7.29 -22.19
C ALA A 181 -12.27 -7.97 -22.24
N PRO A 182 -12.76 -8.54 -21.12
CA PRO A 182 -14.08 -9.14 -21.07
C PRO A 182 -15.18 -8.15 -21.47
N GLY A 183 -16.02 -8.52 -22.44
CA GLY A 183 -17.15 -7.69 -22.88
C GLY A 183 -16.80 -6.38 -23.59
N GLN A 184 -15.54 -6.20 -24.01
CA GLN A 184 -15.08 -5.04 -24.76
C GLN A 184 -14.29 -5.48 -25.98
N ASP A 185 -14.97 -5.54 -27.14
CA ASP A 185 -14.31 -5.86 -28.39
C ASP A 185 -13.26 -4.79 -28.75
N GLY A 186 -12.11 -5.24 -29.26
CA GLY A 186 -11.02 -4.34 -29.65
C GLY A 186 -10.31 -3.65 -28.48
N CYS A 187 -10.36 -4.22 -27.27
CA CYS A 187 -9.57 -3.76 -26.14
C CYS A 187 -8.69 -4.90 -25.61
N ALA A 188 -7.38 -4.74 -25.70
CA ALA A 188 -6.42 -5.66 -25.09
C ALA A 188 -6.10 -5.27 -23.67
N ILE A 189 -5.76 -6.25 -22.83
CA ILE A 189 -5.24 -6.09 -21.48
C ILE A 189 -3.82 -6.61 -21.42
N LEU A 190 -2.90 -5.76 -20.97
CA LEU A 190 -1.57 -6.13 -20.56
C LEU A 190 -1.51 -6.22 -19.04
N GLU A 191 -1.24 -7.39 -18.51
CA GLU A 191 -0.89 -7.56 -17.09
C GLU A 191 0.61 -7.75 -16.97
N LEU A 192 1.24 -7.08 -16.02
CA LEU A 192 2.68 -7.19 -15.80
C LEU A 192 3.04 -7.07 -14.32
N VAL A 193 4.14 -7.73 -13.97
CA VAL A 193 4.83 -7.58 -12.69
C VAL A 193 6.17 -6.92 -12.97
N VAL A 194 6.38 -5.78 -12.31
CA VAL A 194 7.58 -4.94 -12.48
C VAL A 194 8.32 -4.85 -11.16
N ARG A 195 9.59 -5.20 -11.15
CA ARG A 195 10.51 -5.04 -10.01
C ARG A 195 10.83 -3.58 -9.79
N GLN A 196 10.97 -3.17 -8.54
CA GLN A 196 11.48 -1.85 -8.21
C GLN A 196 12.98 -1.79 -8.46
N VAL A 197 13.37 -0.97 -9.42
CA VAL A 197 14.77 -0.73 -9.81
C VAL A 197 15.06 0.77 -9.78
N THR A 198 16.31 1.14 -9.82
CA THR A 198 16.75 2.54 -9.94
C THR A 198 17.46 2.77 -11.25
N PRO A 199 16.90 3.57 -12.16
CA PRO A 199 15.63 4.30 -12.09
C PRO A 199 14.39 3.41 -12.21
N ALA A 200 13.31 3.77 -11.51
CA ALA A 200 12.08 2.98 -11.54
C ALA A 200 11.50 2.90 -12.96
N VAL A 201 11.18 1.68 -13.41
CA VAL A 201 10.43 1.42 -14.66
C VAL A 201 8.93 1.57 -14.38
N ARG A 202 8.24 2.27 -15.25
CA ARG A 202 6.79 2.57 -15.16
C ARG A 202 6.03 1.87 -16.28
N PRO A 203 4.71 1.74 -16.19
CA PRO A 203 3.88 1.24 -17.30
C PRO A 203 4.17 1.92 -18.63
N ASP A 204 4.32 3.24 -18.64
CA ASP A 204 4.63 4.00 -19.87
C ASP A 204 5.97 3.63 -20.51
N ASP A 205 6.98 3.27 -19.70
CA ASP A 205 8.28 2.83 -20.21
C ASP A 205 8.16 1.44 -20.87
N VAL A 206 7.31 0.56 -20.34
CA VAL A 206 7.03 -0.74 -20.96
C VAL A 206 6.25 -0.58 -22.26
N LEU A 207 5.27 0.34 -22.32
CA LEU A 207 4.56 0.66 -23.55
C LEU A 207 5.50 1.27 -24.61
N ALA A 208 6.44 2.13 -24.19
CA ALA A 208 7.48 2.65 -25.08
C ALA A 208 8.41 1.52 -25.59
N ALA A 209 8.71 0.53 -24.76
CA ALA A 209 9.48 -0.63 -25.16
C ALA A 209 8.74 -1.52 -26.16
N LEU A 210 7.43 -1.80 -25.98
CA LEU A 210 6.60 -2.52 -26.93
C LEU A 210 6.52 -1.78 -28.28
N ARG A 211 6.46 -0.45 -28.25
CA ARG A 211 6.55 0.35 -29.47
C ARG A 211 7.91 0.20 -30.17
N ALA A 212 9.00 0.21 -29.40
CA ALA A 212 10.36 0.13 -29.96
C ALA A 212 10.63 -1.22 -30.61
N VAL A 213 10.19 -2.33 -30.02
CA VAL A 213 10.49 -3.69 -30.51
C VAL A 213 9.48 -4.19 -31.54
N ALA A 214 8.23 -3.76 -31.49
CA ALA A 214 7.15 -4.34 -32.32
C ALA A 214 6.27 -3.27 -33.01
N GLY A 215 6.58 -1.98 -32.86
CA GLY A 215 5.80 -0.92 -33.46
C GLY A 215 4.39 -0.75 -32.87
N LEU A 216 4.09 -1.35 -31.70
CA LEU A 216 2.77 -1.27 -31.09
C LEU A 216 2.48 0.16 -30.60
N VAL A 217 1.54 0.84 -31.25
CA VAL A 217 1.11 2.19 -30.90
C VAL A 217 -0.40 2.20 -30.71
N PRO A 218 -0.90 2.26 -29.46
CA PRO A 218 -2.34 2.41 -29.22
C PRO A 218 -2.86 3.72 -29.80
N ALA A 219 -3.99 3.65 -30.53
CA ALA A 219 -4.66 4.84 -31.08
C ALA A 219 -5.35 5.69 -30.02
N VAL A 220 -5.68 5.08 -28.88
CA VAL A 220 -6.32 5.72 -27.72
C VAL A 220 -5.39 5.61 -26.52
N PRO A 221 -5.28 6.64 -25.66
CA PRO A 221 -4.44 6.59 -24.48
C PRO A 221 -4.76 5.38 -23.59
N PRO A 222 -3.76 4.56 -23.24
CA PRO A 222 -3.92 3.41 -22.35
C PRO A 222 -4.36 3.83 -20.95
N ARG A 223 -5.02 2.91 -20.24
CA ARG A 223 -5.44 3.12 -18.85
C ARG A 223 -4.70 2.14 -17.94
N ALA A 224 -3.78 2.64 -17.14
CA ALA A 224 -3.01 1.84 -16.21
C ALA A 224 -3.64 1.86 -14.80
N THR A 225 -3.68 0.69 -14.17
CA THR A 225 -4.07 0.49 -12.77
C THR A 225 -3.02 -0.36 -12.07
N ARG A 226 -2.50 0.11 -10.94
CA ARG A 226 -1.71 -0.71 -10.04
C ARG A 226 -2.63 -1.62 -9.25
N LEU A 227 -2.47 -2.93 -9.39
CA LEU A 227 -3.32 -3.92 -8.70
C LEU A 227 -2.77 -4.31 -7.33
N ALA A 228 -1.45 -4.47 -7.24
CA ALA A 228 -0.75 -4.90 -6.03
C ALA A 228 0.66 -4.34 -5.95
N GLN A 229 1.19 -4.27 -4.74
CA GLN A 229 2.60 -4.09 -4.45
C GLN A 229 2.99 -5.12 -3.38
N GLY A 230 4.23 -5.58 -3.39
CA GLY A 230 4.71 -6.52 -2.40
C GLY A 230 6.13 -6.98 -2.69
N ARG A 231 6.59 -7.94 -1.90
CA ARG A 231 7.85 -8.63 -2.15
C ARG A 231 7.61 -9.79 -3.10
N LEU A 232 8.50 -9.99 -4.05
CA LEU A 232 8.49 -11.17 -4.90
C LEU A 232 8.93 -12.39 -4.08
N ASP A 233 8.14 -13.43 -4.11
CA ASP A 233 8.53 -14.76 -3.63
C ASP A 233 9.42 -15.48 -4.65
N GLY A 234 9.91 -16.68 -4.28
CA GLY A 234 10.74 -17.51 -5.17
C GLY A 234 10.02 -17.99 -6.44
N GLY A 235 8.70 -17.88 -6.51
CA GLY A 235 7.88 -18.21 -7.69
C GLY A 235 7.48 -16.99 -8.53
N GLY A 236 7.98 -15.79 -8.21
CA GLY A 236 7.66 -14.56 -8.94
C GLY A 236 6.28 -13.97 -8.61
N ARG A 237 5.63 -14.42 -7.52
CA ARG A 237 4.34 -13.91 -7.04
C ARG A 237 4.59 -12.82 -6.00
N LEU A 238 3.68 -11.84 -5.95
CA LEU A 238 3.72 -10.80 -4.91
C LEU A 238 3.11 -11.31 -3.60
N THR A 239 3.83 -11.12 -2.51
CA THR A 239 3.30 -11.31 -1.16
C THR A 239 2.61 -10.03 -0.70
N ASP A 240 1.53 -10.14 0.07
CA ASP A 240 0.84 -8.98 0.60
C ASP A 240 1.66 -8.31 1.73
N PRO A 241 2.00 -7.02 1.64
CA PRO A 241 2.82 -6.34 2.63
C PRO A 241 2.20 -6.25 4.02
N LEU A 242 0.86 -6.32 4.12
CA LEU A 242 0.13 -6.24 5.39
C LEU A 242 -0.09 -7.62 6.02
N ALA A 243 0.09 -8.71 5.28
CA ALA A 243 -0.14 -10.07 5.78
C ALA A 243 0.59 -10.38 7.11
N PRO A 244 1.85 -9.98 7.33
CA PRO A 244 2.54 -10.25 8.59
C PRO A 244 1.94 -9.53 9.81
N ASP A 245 1.21 -8.43 9.60
CA ASP A 245 0.59 -7.65 10.68
C ASP A 245 -0.87 -8.02 10.91
N ARG A 246 -1.53 -8.72 9.99
CA ARG A 246 -2.86 -9.28 10.27
C ARG A 246 -2.77 -10.20 11.47
N ALA A 247 -3.78 -10.16 12.35
CA ALA A 247 -3.88 -11.11 13.43
C ALA A 247 -3.84 -12.52 12.83
N ALA A 248 -2.69 -13.23 12.96
CA ALA A 248 -2.80 -14.67 13.02
C ALA A 248 -3.62 -14.93 14.27
N ASP A 249 -4.51 -15.92 14.25
CA ASP A 249 -5.16 -16.40 15.45
C ASP A 249 -4.15 -16.35 16.60
N ILE A 250 -4.35 -15.43 17.53
CA ILE A 250 -3.59 -15.39 18.76
C ILE A 250 -4.05 -16.67 19.44
N PRO A 251 -3.18 -17.71 19.61
CA PRO A 251 -3.52 -18.76 20.54
C PRO A 251 -3.79 -18.04 21.85
N ALA A 252 -5.01 -18.21 22.39
CA ALA A 252 -5.41 -17.58 23.63
C ALA A 252 -4.26 -17.84 24.62
N THR A 253 -3.48 -16.80 24.91
CA THR A 253 -2.46 -16.87 25.95
C THR A 253 -3.26 -17.19 27.19
N GLU A 254 -3.07 -18.41 27.73
CA GLU A 254 -3.60 -18.82 29.01
C GLU A 254 -3.45 -17.65 29.96
N ALA A 255 -4.57 -17.14 30.39
CA ALA A 255 -4.63 -16.16 31.46
C ALA A 255 -3.82 -16.75 32.59
N ALA A 256 -2.64 -16.22 32.85
CA ALA A 256 -1.80 -16.61 33.96
C ALA A 256 -2.67 -16.59 35.19
N GLY A 257 -2.89 -17.79 35.74
CA GLY A 257 -3.67 -18.01 36.93
C GLY A 257 -3.11 -17.17 38.06
N GLY A 258 -3.82 -16.10 38.40
CA GLY A 258 -3.59 -15.38 39.64
C GLY A 258 -3.86 -16.36 40.81
N PRO A 259 -3.04 -16.32 41.88
CA PRO A 259 -3.25 -17.21 43.02
C PRO A 259 -4.64 -16.94 43.61
N ARG A 260 -5.41 -18.02 43.77
CA ARG A 260 -6.66 -18.00 44.55
C ARG A 260 -6.33 -17.54 45.97
N PRO A 261 -7.06 -16.58 46.55
CA PRO A 261 -6.93 -16.34 47.98
C PRO A 261 -7.45 -17.55 48.75
N GLU A 262 -6.59 -18.10 49.59
CA GLU A 262 -6.94 -19.16 50.54
C GLU A 262 -8.11 -18.73 51.44
N GLY A 263 -9.06 -19.65 51.59
CA GLY A 263 -10.30 -19.42 52.32
C GLY A 263 -10.05 -19.13 53.79
N GLN A 264 -10.57 -18.00 54.23
CA GLN A 264 -10.81 -17.75 55.64
C GLN A 264 -11.95 -18.62 56.13
N ALA A 265 -11.65 -19.51 57.05
CA ALA A 265 -12.61 -20.32 57.78
C ALA A 265 -13.54 -19.45 58.61
N VAL A 266 -14.84 -19.55 58.41
CA VAL A 266 -15.88 -18.94 59.24
C VAL A 266 -16.11 -19.79 60.50
N PRO A 267 -16.03 -19.24 61.71
CA PRO A 267 -16.32 -20.02 62.92
C PRO A 267 -17.84 -20.29 63.02
N SER A 268 -18.17 -21.54 63.24
CA SER A 268 -19.54 -22.02 63.53
C SER A 268 -20.03 -21.50 64.87
N VAL A 269 -21.14 -20.77 64.89
CA VAL A 269 -21.87 -20.36 66.07
C VAL A 269 -22.81 -21.52 66.47
N GLY A 270 -22.59 -22.01 67.68
CA GLY A 270 -23.33 -23.10 68.25
C GLY A 270 -24.79 -22.71 68.56
N SER A 271 -25.71 -23.62 68.25
CA SER A 271 -27.10 -23.57 68.66
C SER A 271 -27.24 -24.03 70.11
N THR A 272 -27.84 -23.16 70.92
CA THR A 272 -28.29 -23.52 72.26
C THR A 272 -29.76 -24.00 72.19
N PRO A 273 -30.17 -25.03 72.83
CA PRO A 273 -31.57 -25.45 72.92
C PRO A 273 -32.28 -24.75 74.08
N SER A 274 -33.45 -24.15 73.78
CA SER A 274 -34.38 -23.68 74.81
C SER A 274 -35.30 -24.82 75.29
N GLY A 275 -35.41 -24.90 76.59
CA GLY A 275 -36.48 -25.63 77.24
C GLY A 275 -37.82 -24.85 77.23
#